data_cddb31635dcc91a48a7576749880045e
#
_entry.id   cddb31635dcc91a48a7576749880045e
#
_cell.length_a   1.000
_cell.length_b   1.000
_cell.length_c   1.000
_cell.angle_alpha   90.00
_cell.angle_beta   90.00
_cell.angle_gamma   90.00
#
_symmetry.space_group_name_H-M   'P 1'
#
loop_
_entity.id
_entity.type
_entity.pdbx_description
1 polymer ?
#
loop_
_entity_poly.entity_id
_entity_poly.type
_entity_poly.pdbx_seq_one_letter_code
_entity_poly.pdbx_strand_id
1 'polypeptide(L)'
;MLYIGLDVGTTAAKAVVVDETGAIRGKGYREYELSFPREGQVEQNAEDWWTASVTAVREATAALPDRAMIRGIGLSTQGATMLAADENGNPLAPCLTWMDRRAVDEAQALADAVGAETVYKKSGWRVSPSCDAAKILWIRRHQPELFAKTTRFLSTLEFMNQRLCGRRPFQRGLPCCCESARSAP
;
A
#
# COMPACT_ATOMS: atom_id res chain seq x y z
N MET A 1 -15.51 -24.00 9.97
CA MET A 1 -14.24 -23.31 9.71
C MET A 1 -14.48 -21.79 9.82
N LEU A 2 -13.41 -21.01 10.10
CA LEU A 2 -13.48 -19.54 10.20
C LEU A 2 -12.50 -18.90 9.22
N TYR A 3 -12.83 -17.72 8.75
CA TYR A 3 -11.98 -16.91 7.86
C TYR A 3 -11.94 -15.48 8.37
N ILE A 4 -10.81 -14.80 8.18
CA ILE A 4 -10.65 -13.37 8.52
C ILE A 4 -10.67 -12.58 7.22
N GLY A 5 -11.51 -11.55 7.14
CA GLY A 5 -11.37 -10.44 6.20
C GLY A 5 -10.65 -9.29 6.88
N LEU A 6 -9.50 -8.88 6.35
CA LEU A 6 -8.72 -7.74 6.85
C LEU A 6 -8.68 -6.66 5.77
N ASP A 7 -9.21 -5.47 6.10
CA ASP A 7 -9.15 -4.29 5.25
C ASP A 7 -8.22 -3.23 5.88
N VAL A 8 -7.18 -2.86 5.16
CA VAL A 8 -6.22 -1.81 5.55
C VAL A 8 -6.50 -0.58 4.69
N GLY A 9 -7.45 0.22 5.15
CA GLY A 9 -7.94 1.40 4.44
C GLY A 9 -7.05 2.63 4.60
N THR A 10 -7.58 3.79 4.26
CA THR A 10 -6.83 5.06 4.38
C THR A 10 -6.71 5.54 5.82
N THR A 11 -7.72 5.29 6.67
CA THR A 11 -7.80 5.85 8.03
C THR A 11 -7.88 4.79 9.12
N ALA A 12 -8.07 3.52 8.77
CA ALA A 12 -8.24 2.45 9.75
C ALA A 12 -7.96 1.07 9.15
N ALA A 13 -7.54 0.15 10.02
CA ALA A 13 -7.59 -1.29 9.78
C ALA A 13 -8.90 -1.86 10.36
N LYS A 14 -9.57 -2.73 9.59
CA LYS A 14 -10.81 -3.40 9.96
C LYS A 14 -10.64 -4.90 9.78
N ALA A 15 -11.02 -5.67 10.78
CA ALA A 15 -11.04 -7.12 10.70
C ALA A 15 -12.43 -7.66 10.99
N VAL A 16 -12.85 -8.65 10.21
CA VAL A 16 -14.06 -9.42 10.48
C VAL A 16 -13.72 -10.90 10.47
N VAL A 17 -14.31 -11.65 11.39
CA VAL A 17 -14.28 -13.12 11.37
C VAL A 17 -15.64 -13.59 10.89
N VAL A 18 -15.62 -14.43 9.87
CA VAL A 18 -16.84 -15.06 9.32
C VAL A 18 -16.72 -16.58 9.35
N ASP A 19 -17.85 -17.25 9.49
CA ASP A 19 -17.92 -18.70 9.31
C ASP A 19 -18.30 -19.07 7.88
N GLU A 20 -18.42 -20.36 7.62
CA GLU A 20 -18.78 -20.94 6.31
C GLU A 20 -20.16 -20.53 5.80
N THR A 21 -21.05 -20.08 6.69
CA THR A 21 -22.38 -19.58 6.32
C THR A 21 -22.39 -18.09 6.02
N GLY A 22 -21.25 -17.40 6.22
CA GLY A 22 -21.12 -15.96 6.11
C GLY A 22 -21.54 -15.21 7.38
N ALA A 23 -21.88 -15.92 8.47
CA ALA A 23 -22.23 -15.28 9.72
C ALA A 23 -20.99 -14.66 10.39
N ILE A 24 -21.12 -13.41 10.84
CA ILE A 24 -20.03 -12.69 11.51
C ILE A 24 -19.88 -13.23 12.94
N ARG A 25 -18.66 -13.66 13.28
CA ARG A 25 -18.28 -14.22 14.59
C ARG A 25 -17.44 -13.29 15.43
N GLY A 26 -16.90 -12.23 14.84
CA GLY A 26 -16.14 -11.20 15.52
C GLY A 26 -15.80 -10.04 14.62
N LYS A 27 -15.51 -8.88 15.23
CA LYS A 27 -15.12 -7.64 14.55
C LYS A 27 -14.03 -6.96 15.34
N GLY A 28 -13.14 -6.27 14.66
CA GLY A 28 -12.12 -5.40 15.24
C GLY A 28 -11.88 -4.20 14.35
N TYR A 29 -11.52 -3.09 14.97
CA TYR A 29 -11.32 -1.80 14.30
C TYR A 29 -10.23 -1.01 15.00
N ARG A 30 -9.30 -0.43 14.22
CA ARG A 30 -8.27 0.44 14.77
C ARG A 30 -7.92 1.54 13.78
N GLU A 31 -8.04 2.77 14.22
CA GLU A 31 -7.65 3.96 13.46
C GLU A 31 -6.14 4.20 13.50
N TYR A 32 -5.66 4.93 12.50
CA TYR A 32 -4.34 5.51 12.41
C TYR A 32 -4.39 6.84 11.64
N GLU A 33 -3.40 7.66 11.87
CA GLU A 33 -3.40 9.04 11.40
C GLU A 33 -2.84 9.18 9.98
N LEU A 34 -3.27 10.26 9.33
CA LEU A 34 -2.67 10.85 8.14
C LEU A 34 -1.79 12.02 8.58
N SER A 35 -0.61 12.15 8.00
CA SER A 35 0.26 13.31 8.17
C SER A 35 0.12 14.23 6.96
N PHE A 36 0.08 15.53 7.22
CA PHE A 36 -0.03 16.60 6.20
C PHE A 36 1.17 17.54 6.35
N PRO A 37 2.40 17.14 5.94
CA PRO A 37 3.61 17.95 6.19
C PRO A 37 3.58 19.32 5.51
N ARG A 38 2.98 19.40 4.32
CA ARG A 38 2.80 20.63 3.53
C ARG A 38 1.53 20.53 2.71
N GLU A 39 1.09 21.64 2.14
CA GLU A 39 -0.03 21.66 1.21
C GLU A 39 0.18 20.67 0.06
N GLY A 40 -0.83 19.86 -0.22
CA GLY A 40 -0.78 18.81 -1.26
C GLY A 40 0.04 17.56 -0.89
N GLN A 41 0.67 17.51 0.28
CA GLN A 41 1.38 16.34 0.76
C GLN A 41 0.56 15.57 1.79
N VAL A 42 0.41 14.27 1.57
CA VAL A 42 -0.34 13.38 2.47
C VAL A 42 0.42 12.09 2.64
N GLU A 43 0.89 11.87 3.86
CA GLU A 43 1.79 10.77 4.21
C GLU A 43 1.20 9.87 5.29
N GLN A 44 1.72 8.65 5.37
CA GLN A 44 1.43 7.69 6.43
C GLN A 44 2.69 6.93 6.85
N ASN A 45 2.68 6.42 8.08
CA ASN A 45 3.67 5.48 8.56
C ASN A 45 3.19 4.05 8.28
N ALA A 46 3.95 3.26 7.53
CA ALA A 46 3.58 1.87 7.20
C ALA A 46 3.49 0.95 8.43
N GLU A 47 4.25 1.24 9.49
CA GLU A 47 4.20 0.44 10.73
C GLU A 47 2.85 0.61 11.47
N ASP A 48 2.17 1.75 11.27
CA ASP A 48 0.85 1.96 11.84
C ASP A 48 -0.19 1.03 11.19
N TRP A 49 -0.07 0.76 9.88
CA TRP A 49 -0.92 -0.23 9.20
C TRP A 49 -0.77 -1.62 9.82
N TRP A 50 0.49 -2.02 10.08
CA TRP A 50 0.77 -3.31 10.68
C TRP A 50 0.24 -3.40 12.11
N THR A 51 0.56 -2.42 12.95
CA THR A 51 0.15 -2.38 14.35
C THR A 51 -1.37 -2.34 14.52
N ALA A 52 -2.04 -1.51 13.71
CA ALA A 52 -3.50 -1.43 13.70
C ALA A 52 -4.15 -2.72 13.22
N SER A 53 -3.58 -3.35 12.17
CA SER A 53 -4.07 -4.64 11.66
C SER A 53 -3.97 -5.75 12.70
N VAL A 54 -2.82 -5.86 13.38
CA VAL A 54 -2.63 -6.84 14.46
C VAL A 54 -3.64 -6.60 15.60
N THR A 55 -3.87 -5.35 15.96
CA THR A 55 -4.83 -4.99 17.00
C THR A 55 -6.25 -5.33 16.58
N ALA A 56 -6.68 -4.93 15.37
CA ALA A 56 -8.01 -5.24 14.86
C ALA A 56 -8.26 -6.76 14.74
N VAL A 57 -7.26 -7.53 14.30
CA VAL A 57 -7.38 -9.00 14.24
C VAL A 57 -7.47 -9.60 15.65
N ARG A 58 -6.70 -9.12 16.62
CA ARG A 58 -6.79 -9.57 18.01
C ARG A 58 -8.16 -9.31 18.61
N GLU A 59 -8.72 -8.12 18.39
CA GLU A 59 -10.07 -7.75 18.82
C GLU A 59 -11.13 -8.66 18.16
N ALA A 60 -11.06 -8.84 16.84
CA ALA A 60 -11.99 -9.68 16.11
C ALA A 60 -11.97 -11.15 16.56
N THR A 61 -10.85 -11.63 17.05
CA THR A 61 -10.67 -13.03 17.48
C THR A 61 -10.79 -13.23 19.00
N ALA A 62 -11.01 -12.18 19.79
CA ALA A 62 -10.96 -12.23 21.24
C ALA A 62 -12.00 -13.18 21.85
N ALA A 63 -13.21 -13.21 21.29
CA ALA A 63 -14.34 -14.04 21.79
C ALA A 63 -14.41 -15.43 21.14
N LEU A 64 -13.46 -15.79 20.26
CA LEU A 64 -13.50 -17.11 19.63
C LEU A 64 -13.10 -18.20 20.63
N PRO A 65 -13.85 -19.32 20.68
CA PRO A 65 -13.54 -20.43 21.57
C PRO A 65 -12.22 -21.11 21.20
N ASP A 66 -11.91 -21.16 19.90
CA ASP A 66 -10.68 -21.76 19.38
C ASP A 66 -10.22 -21.03 18.12
N ARG A 67 -9.03 -20.43 18.18
CA ARG A 67 -8.41 -19.76 17.04
C ARG A 67 -7.84 -20.71 16.00
N ALA A 68 -7.63 -21.99 16.33
CA ALA A 68 -7.19 -23.00 15.37
C ALA A 68 -8.25 -23.30 14.29
N MET A 69 -9.49 -22.88 14.53
CA MET A 69 -10.56 -22.92 13.51
C MET A 69 -10.35 -21.96 12.35
N ILE A 70 -9.46 -20.95 12.47
CA ILE A 70 -9.18 -19.96 11.41
C ILE A 70 -8.34 -20.65 10.34
N ARG A 71 -8.84 -20.63 9.10
CA ARG A 71 -8.24 -21.31 7.95
C ARG A 71 -7.53 -20.37 6.98
N GLY A 72 -7.77 -19.06 7.08
CA GLY A 72 -7.12 -18.10 6.20
C GLY A 72 -7.52 -16.67 6.47
N ILE A 73 -6.73 -15.75 5.90
CA ILE A 73 -6.97 -14.31 5.92
C ILE A 73 -7.09 -13.82 4.48
N GLY A 74 -8.21 -13.19 4.14
CA GLY A 74 -8.36 -12.41 2.92
C GLY A 74 -7.97 -10.96 3.20
N LEU A 75 -7.08 -10.39 2.39
CA LEU A 75 -6.55 -9.04 2.57
C LEU A 75 -7.08 -8.10 1.49
N SER A 76 -7.60 -6.95 1.91
CA SER A 76 -7.90 -5.78 1.10
C SER A 76 -7.08 -4.60 1.60
N THR A 77 -6.67 -3.68 0.73
CA THR A 77 -5.91 -2.50 1.13
C THR A 77 -6.28 -1.28 0.30
N GLN A 78 -5.96 -0.08 0.82
CA GLN A 78 -5.97 1.13 0.01
C GLN A 78 -5.05 0.96 -1.21
N GLY A 79 -5.47 1.51 -2.35
CA GLY A 79 -4.69 1.52 -3.60
C GLY A 79 -3.83 2.78 -3.74
N ALA A 80 -2.94 2.80 -4.75
CA ALA A 80 -2.11 3.94 -5.14
C ALA A 80 -1.36 4.61 -3.96
N THR A 81 -1.06 3.86 -2.92
CA THR A 81 -0.24 4.26 -1.78
C THR A 81 1.05 3.45 -1.80
N MET A 82 2.16 4.15 -1.78
CA MET A 82 3.47 3.61 -2.07
C MET A 82 4.47 3.96 -0.97
N LEU A 83 5.38 3.02 -0.68
CA LEU A 83 6.52 3.25 0.21
C LEU A 83 7.85 2.89 -0.46
N ALA A 84 8.89 3.67 -0.14
CA ALA A 84 10.27 3.36 -0.44
C ALA A 84 10.81 2.40 0.64
N ALA A 85 11.38 1.27 0.25
CA ALA A 85 11.83 0.22 1.16
C ALA A 85 13.25 -0.26 0.86
N ASP A 86 13.91 -0.80 1.89
CA ASP A 86 15.19 -1.49 1.79
C ASP A 86 15.03 -2.90 1.16
N GLU A 87 16.13 -3.64 1.10
CA GLU A 87 16.16 -5.02 0.59
C GLU A 87 15.28 -5.99 1.39
N ASN A 88 15.07 -5.71 2.68
CA ASN A 88 14.25 -6.50 3.59
C ASN A 88 12.78 -6.09 3.57
N GLY A 89 12.44 -4.99 2.85
CA GLY A 89 11.10 -4.44 2.77
C GLY A 89 10.73 -3.54 3.96
N ASN A 90 11.73 -3.08 4.72
CA ASN A 90 11.50 -2.09 5.78
C ASN A 90 11.33 -0.70 5.17
N PRO A 91 10.35 0.09 5.64
CA PRO A 91 10.16 1.46 5.18
C PRO A 91 11.39 2.32 5.46
N LEU A 92 11.81 3.10 4.46
CA LEU A 92 12.93 4.06 4.58
C LEU A 92 12.45 5.49 4.82
N ALA A 93 11.18 5.76 4.56
CA ALA A 93 10.54 7.06 4.72
C ALA A 93 9.02 6.87 4.90
N PRO A 94 8.28 7.92 5.29
CA PRO A 94 6.82 7.92 5.25
C PRO A 94 6.29 7.57 3.86
N CYS A 95 5.16 6.87 3.83
CA CYS A 95 4.51 6.42 2.60
C CYS A 95 3.78 7.58 1.94
N LEU A 96 3.85 7.68 0.61
CA LEU A 96 3.10 8.64 -0.16
C LEU A 96 1.71 8.06 -0.49
N THR A 97 0.65 8.64 0.07
CA THR A 97 -0.70 8.12 -0.09
C THR A 97 -1.28 8.43 -1.47
N TRP A 98 -2.41 7.83 -1.80
CA TRP A 98 -3.16 8.12 -3.03
C TRP A 98 -3.69 9.56 -3.11
N MET A 99 -3.83 10.24 -1.96
CA MET A 99 -4.22 11.64 -1.85
C MET A 99 -3.06 12.62 -2.07
N ASP A 100 -1.82 12.13 -2.02
CA ASP A 100 -0.63 12.96 -2.19
C ASP A 100 -0.53 13.50 -3.62
N ARG A 101 -0.34 14.80 -3.74
CA ARG A 101 -0.29 15.51 -5.02
C ARG A 101 1.06 16.18 -5.28
N ARG A 102 2.10 15.86 -4.50
CA ARG A 102 3.42 16.50 -4.67
C ARG A 102 4.05 16.30 -6.05
N ALA A 103 3.72 15.20 -6.75
CA ALA A 103 4.32 14.81 -8.02
C ALA A 103 3.56 15.32 -9.26
N VAL A 104 3.02 16.55 -9.21
CA VAL A 104 2.29 17.17 -10.35
C VAL A 104 3.19 17.34 -11.56
N ASP A 105 4.39 17.90 -11.36
CA ASP A 105 5.34 18.18 -12.44
C ASP A 105 5.90 16.89 -13.03
N GLU A 106 6.12 15.89 -12.20
CA GLU A 106 6.59 14.56 -12.63
C GLU A 106 5.51 13.81 -13.41
N ALA A 107 4.25 13.96 -13.03
CA ALA A 107 3.14 13.39 -13.79
C ALA A 107 3.05 14.02 -15.18
N GLN A 108 3.21 15.36 -15.29
CA GLN A 108 3.24 16.04 -16.58
C GLN A 108 4.44 15.59 -17.41
N ALA A 109 5.64 15.57 -16.82
CA ALA A 109 6.85 15.11 -17.50
C ALA A 109 6.73 13.66 -18.01
N LEU A 110 6.09 12.77 -17.23
CA LEU A 110 5.82 11.41 -17.65
C LEU A 110 4.85 11.35 -18.84
N ALA A 111 3.79 12.16 -18.80
CA ALA A 111 2.82 12.26 -19.88
C ALA A 111 3.46 12.77 -21.18
N ASP A 112 4.35 13.75 -21.08
CA ASP A 112 5.06 14.34 -22.23
C ASP A 112 6.07 13.36 -22.84
N ALA A 113 6.81 12.62 -21.99
CA ALA A 113 7.86 11.72 -22.45
C ALA A 113 7.34 10.40 -23.04
N VAL A 114 6.27 9.83 -22.47
CA VAL A 114 5.77 8.50 -22.86
C VAL A 114 4.47 8.59 -23.66
N GLY A 115 3.74 9.69 -23.52
CA GLY A 115 2.39 9.89 -24.05
C GLY A 115 1.31 9.34 -23.11
N ALA A 116 0.42 10.22 -22.65
CA ALA A 116 -0.64 9.86 -21.68
C ALA A 116 -1.55 8.72 -22.20
N GLU A 117 -1.86 8.71 -23.49
CA GLU A 117 -2.66 7.66 -24.11
C GLU A 117 -1.93 6.30 -24.14
N THR A 118 -0.63 6.32 -24.39
CA THR A 118 0.22 5.12 -24.38
C THR A 118 0.25 4.49 -22.98
N VAL A 119 0.42 5.31 -21.95
CA VAL A 119 0.37 4.85 -20.54
C VAL A 119 -0.99 4.25 -20.25
N TYR A 120 -2.08 4.95 -20.61
CA TYR A 120 -3.44 4.45 -20.37
C TYR A 120 -3.72 3.12 -21.08
N LYS A 121 -3.36 2.99 -22.36
CA LYS A 121 -3.55 1.75 -23.11
C LYS A 121 -2.80 0.55 -22.54
N LYS A 122 -1.61 0.80 -21.98
CA LYS A 122 -0.77 -0.28 -21.40
C LYS A 122 -1.13 -0.63 -19.97
N SER A 123 -1.50 0.35 -19.16
CA SER A 123 -1.69 0.17 -17.71
C SER A 123 -3.15 0.17 -17.27
N GLY A 124 -4.07 0.71 -18.09
CA GLY A 124 -5.44 0.97 -17.69
C GLY A 124 -5.61 2.20 -16.78
N TRP A 125 -4.52 2.90 -16.45
CA TRP A 125 -4.53 4.04 -15.53
C TRP A 125 -4.14 5.33 -16.24
N ARG A 126 -4.81 6.43 -15.88
CA ARG A 126 -4.42 7.75 -16.33
C ARG A 126 -3.20 8.24 -15.58
N VAL A 127 -2.30 8.93 -16.27
CA VAL A 127 -1.19 9.62 -15.62
C VAL A 127 -1.76 10.71 -14.71
N SER A 128 -1.34 10.69 -13.46
CA SER A 128 -1.77 11.66 -12.44
C SER A 128 -0.69 11.77 -11.35
N PRO A 129 -0.72 12.79 -10.48
CA PRO A 129 0.20 12.89 -9.35
C PRO A 129 0.14 11.71 -8.39
N SER A 130 -1.00 11.02 -8.34
CA SER A 130 -1.18 9.82 -7.49
C SER A 130 -0.57 8.56 -8.11
N CYS A 131 -0.14 8.60 -9.36
CA CYS A 131 0.51 7.48 -10.04
C CYS A 131 1.86 7.16 -9.39
N ASP A 132 2.12 5.90 -9.11
CA ASP A 132 3.37 5.47 -8.45
C ASP A 132 4.61 5.89 -9.26
N ALA A 133 4.58 5.81 -10.59
CA ALA A 133 5.68 6.25 -11.43
C ALA A 133 6.01 7.75 -11.26
N ALA A 134 4.99 8.61 -11.16
CA ALA A 134 5.20 10.04 -10.90
C ALA A 134 5.82 10.27 -9.51
N LYS A 135 5.34 9.57 -8.48
CA LYS A 135 5.91 9.63 -7.12
C LYS A 135 7.35 9.12 -7.07
N ILE A 136 7.66 8.04 -7.79
CA ILE A 136 9.04 7.53 -7.89
C ILE A 136 9.96 8.56 -8.56
N LEU A 137 9.51 9.19 -9.64
CA LEU A 137 10.25 10.27 -10.29
C LEU A 137 10.45 11.47 -9.36
N TRP A 138 9.43 11.82 -8.56
CA TRP A 138 9.54 12.86 -7.55
C TRP A 138 10.61 12.52 -6.50
N ILE A 139 10.60 11.30 -5.94
CA ILE A 139 11.62 10.86 -4.99
C ILE A 139 13.00 10.91 -5.63
N ARG A 140 13.15 10.44 -6.88
CA ARG A 140 14.42 10.50 -7.60
C ARG A 140 14.97 11.92 -7.75
N ARG A 141 14.09 12.91 -8.02
CA ARG A 141 14.49 14.31 -8.25
C ARG A 141 14.72 15.08 -6.95
N HIS A 142 13.85 14.90 -5.97
CA HIS A 142 13.81 15.74 -4.78
C HIS A 142 14.42 15.09 -3.54
N GLN A 143 14.59 13.77 -3.55
CA GLN A 143 15.17 12.99 -2.46
C GLN A 143 16.18 11.95 -3.00
N PRO A 144 17.26 12.39 -3.70
CA PRO A 144 18.19 11.48 -4.37
C PRO A 144 18.89 10.50 -3.41
N GLU A 145 19.14 10.91 -2.17
CA GLU A 145 19.72 10.03 -1.15
C GLU A 145 18.76 8.91 -0.72
N LEU A 146 17.47 9.23 -0.57
CA LEU A 146 16.44 8.23 -0.31
C LEU A 146 16.33 7.28 -1.51
N PHE A 147 16.27 7.82 -2.72
CA PHE A 147 16.20 7.03 -3.94
C PHE A 147 17.38 6.05 -4.06
N ALA A 148 18.60 6.50 -3.77
CA ALA A 148 19.80 5.66 -3.82
C ALA A 148 19.78 4.50 -2.80
N LYS A 149 19.17 4.71 -1.63
CA LYS A 149 19.00 3.68 -0.58
C LYS A 149 17.81 2.75 -0.85
N THR A 150 16.88 3.16 -1.71
CA THR A 150 15.66 2.41 -1.99
C THR A 150 15.96 1.24 -2.92
N THR A 151 15.76 0.04 -2.40
CA THR A 151 15.89 -1.18 -3.20
C THR A 151 14.57 -1.54 -3.87
N ARG A 152 13.44 -1.15 -3.25
CA ARG A 152 12.09 -1.48 -3.71
C ARG A 152 11.12 -0.35 -3.44
N PHE A 153 10.14 -0.23 -4.33
CA PHE A 153 8.91 0.50 -4.07
C PHE A 153 7.79 -0.52 -3.88
N LEU A 154 7.12 -0.47 -2.74
CA LEU A 154 6.06 -1.41 -2.37
C LEU A 154 4.73 -0.69 -2.26
N SER A 155 3.65 -1.36 -2.66
CA SER A 155 2.29 -0.96 -2.33
C SER A 155 1.94 -1.37 -0.89
N THR A 156 0.85 -0.81 -0.35
CA THR A 156 0.30 -1.24 0.96
C THR A 156 0.04 -2.75 0.96
N LEU A 157 -0.47 -3.31 -0.13
CA LEU A 157 -0.76 -4.74 -0.24
C LEU A 157 0.49 -5.60 -0.16
N GLU A 158 1.55 -5.20 -0.87
CA GLU A 158 2.82 -5.94 -0.86
C GLU A 158 3.50 -5.90 0.50
N PHE A 159 3.52 -4.73 1.15
CA PHE A 159 4.02 -4.57 2.50
C PHE A 159 3.27 -5.47 3.50
N MET A 160 1.94 -5.43 3.49
CA MET A 160 1.12 -6.23 4.39
C MET A 160 1.25 -7.74 4.13
N ASN A 161 1.29 -8.16 2.87
CA ASN A 161 1.52 -9.56 2.52
C ASN A 161 2.89 -10.06 3.00
N GLN A 162 3.92 -9.25 2.84
CA GLN A 162 5.26 -9.59 3.34
C GLN A 162 5.24 -9.79 4.86
N ARG A 163 4.57 -8.90 5.61
CA ARG A 163 4.45 -8.99 7.07
C ARG A 163 3.62 -10.20 7.51
N LEU A 164 2.55 -10.54 6.81
CA LEU A 164 1.67 -11.66 7.15
C LEU A 164 2.28 -13.02 6.80
N CYS A 165 2.97 -13.14 5.68
CA CYS A 165 3.40 -14.43 5.13
C CYS A 165 4.92 -14.65 5.18
N GLY A 166 5.73 -13.67 5.57
CA GLY A 166 7.18 -13.71 5.44
C GLY A 166 7.68 -13.89 4.01
N ARG A 167 6.79 -13.87 3.04
CA ARG A 167 7.08 -13.98 1.61
C ARG A 167 6.97 -12.63 0.94
N ARG A 168 7.70 -12.45 -0.13
CA ARG A 168 7.70 -11.24 -0.97
C ARG A 168 6.82 -11.49 -2.20
N PRO A 169 5.49 -11.38 -2.10
CA PRO A 169 4.61 -11.59 -3.24
C PRO A 169 4.84 -10.47 -4.25
N PHE A 170 4.99 -10.84 -5.52
CA PHE A 170 4.92 -9.91 -6.62
C PHE A 170 3.45 -9.79 -7.03
N GLN A 171 2.89 -8.60 -6.95
CA GLN A 171 1.52 -8.36 -7.39
C GLN A 171 1.51 -8.16 -8.92
N ARG A 172 1.06 -9.20 -9.66
CA ARG A 172 0.66 -9.02 -11.05
C ARG A 172 -0.76 -8.45 -11.06
N GLY A 173 -0.93 -7.26 -11.61
CA GLY A 173 -2.30 -6.75 -11.87
C GLY A 173 -2.68 -5.40 -11.30
N LEU A 174 -1.94 -4.82 -10.36
CA LEU A 174 -1.88 -3.36 -10.32
C LEU A 174 -0.85 -2.95 -11.37
N PRO A 175 -1.17 -1.98 -12.24
CA PRO A 175 -0.19 -1.46 -13.16
C PRO A 175 0.90 -0.75 -12.33
N CYS A 176 1.82 -1.55 -11.81
CA CYS A 176 3.00 -1.01 -11.19
C CYS A 176 3.87 -0.47 -12.33
N CYS A 177 3.78 0.82 -12.58
CA CYS A 177 4.68 1.54 -13.46
C CYS A 177 6.13 1.48 -12.98
N CYS A 178 6.43 0.67 -11.94
CA CYS A 178 7.70 0.64 -11.25
C CYS A 178 8.82 0.00 -12.08
N GLU A 179 8.53 -0.95 -12.97
CA GLU A 179 9.57 -1.57 -13.80
C GLU A 179 10.09 -0.61 -14.88
N SER A 180 9.26 0.28 -15.40
CA SER A 180 9.67 1.24 -16.42
C SER A 180 10.45 2.44 -15.87
N ALA A 181 10.33 2.75 -14.58
CA ALA A 181 11.03 3.88 -13.97
C ALA A 181 12.53 3.64 -13.73
N ARG A 182 12.99 2.38 -13.71
CA ARG A 182 14.42 2.03 -13.58
C ARG A 182 15.19 2.12 -14.90
N SER A 183 14.49 2.02 -16.03
CA SER A 183 15.08 2.01 -17.39
C SER A 183 14.89 3.32 -18.16
N ALA A 184 14.30 4.34 -17.58
CA ALA A 184 14.24 5.67 -18.18
C ALA A 184 15.59 6.40 -18.00
N PRO A 185 16.18 6.95 -19.07
CA PRO A 185 17.46 7.66 -19.05
C PRO A 185 17.44 8.92 -18.19
#